data_2abbaee18b8f8b9be3cc7879bd88a5e1
#
_entry.id   2abbaee18b8f8b9be3cc7879bd88a5e1
#
_cell.length_a   1.000
_cell.length_b   1.000
_cell.length_c   1.000
_cell.angle_alpha   90.00
_cell.angle_beta   90.00
_cell.angle_gamma   90.00
#
_symmetry.space_group_name_H-M   'P 1'
#
loop_
_entity.id
_entity.type
_entity.pdbx_description
1 polymer ?
#
loop_
_entity_poly.entity_id
_entity_poly.type
_entity_poly.pdbx_seq_one_letter_code
_entity_poly.pdbx_strand_id
1 'polypeptide(L)'
;VVAGLTLAGASAVSHDLYANVFRKGASERDELKVSKITVLVLGVVAILLGILFEKQNIAFMVGLAFSIAASCNFPIILLSMYWSKLTTRGAMIGGWLGLLTAVILMILGPTIWVQILGHESAIFPYEYPALFSIAVAFIGIW
;
A
#
# COMPACT_ATOMS: atom_id res chain seq x y z
N VAL A 1 -2.78 13.57 12.87
CA VAL A 1 -2.28 12.78 11.73
C VAL A 1 -2.82 11.36 11.79
N VAL A 2 -2.61 10.59 12.88
CA VAL A 2 -3.04 9.19 13.00
C VAL A 2 -4.55 9.02 12.81
N ALA A 3 -5.37 9.84 13.48
CA ALA A 3 -6.83 9.79 13.35
C ALA A 3 -7.30 10.05 11.91
N GLY A 4 -6.65 10.97 11.20
CA GLY A 4 -6.98 11.27 9.80
C GLY A 4 -6.65 10.09 8.87
N LEU A 5 -5.50 9.44 9.06
CA LEU A 5 -5.08 8.29 8.26
C LEU A 5 -5.98 7.06 8.51
N THR A 6 -6.33 6.79 9.77
CA THR A 6 -7.22 5.66 10.09
C THR A 6 -8.64 5.91 9.57
N LEU A 7 -9.13 7.15 9.63
CA LEU A 7 -10.43 7.50 9.09
C LEU A 7 -10.45 7.41 7.57
N ALA A 8 -9.41 7.90 6.87
CA ALA A 8 -9.28 7.78 5.42
C ALA A 8 -9.22 6.30 4.98
N GLY A 9 -8.43 5.47 5.66
CA GLY A 9 -8.37 4.04 5.39
C GLY A 9 -9.71 3.34 5.64
N ALA A 10 -10.40 3.67 6.72
CA ALA A 10 -11.71 3.11 7.02
C ALA A 10 -12.78 3.53 6.00
N SER A 11 -12.74 4.78 5.53
CA SER A 11 -13.63 5.28 4.49
C SER A 11 -13.38 4.57 3.15
N ALA A 12 -12.12 4.41 2.75
CA ALA A 12 -11.77 3.68 1.53
C ALA A 12 -12.28 2.23 1.55
N VAL A 13 -12.15 1.54 2.69
CA VAL A 13 -12.66 0.16 2.81
C VAL A 13 -14.19 0.12 2.86
N SER A 14 -14.83 0.98 3.62
CA SER A 14 -16.29 0.93 3.81
C SER A 14 -17.06 1.46 2.59
N HIS A 15 -16.63 2.58 2.04
CA HIS A 15 -17.31 3.22 0.93
C HIS A 15 -16.83 2.66 -0.43
N ASP A 16 -15.52 2.69 -0.69
CA ASP A 16 -15.02 2.35 -2.02
C ASP A 16 -15.04 0.83 -2.28
N LEU A 17 -14.61 0.03 -1.30
CA LEU A 17 -14.61 -1.42 -1.47
C LEU A 17 -15.97 -2.04 -1.13
N TYR A 18 -16.48 -1.82 0.09
CA TYR A 18 -17.67 -2.53 0.53
C TYR A 18 -18.93 -2.07 -0.22
N ALA A 19 -19.24 -0.78 -0.24
CA ALA A 19 -20.47 -0.27 -0.81
C ALA A 19 -20.48 -0.29 -2.35
N ASN A 20 -19.33 -0.03 -3.01
CA ASN A 20 -19.27 0.07 -4.46
C ASN A 20 -18.86 -1.23 -5.17
N VAL A 21 -18.04 -2.09 -4.53
CA VAL A 21 -17.53 -3.32 -5.16
C VAL A 21 -18.27 -4.55 -4.65
N PHE A 22 -18.31 -4.76 -3.31
CA PHE A 22 -18.85 -5.99 -2.75
C PHE A 22 -20.38 -5.99 -2.62
N ARG A 23 -20.98 -4.87 -2.20
CA ARG A 23 -22.42 -4.80 -1.98
C ARG A 23 -23.01 -3.48 -2.50
N LYS A 24 -23.26 -3.43 -3.79
CA LYS A 24 -23.90 -2.28 -4.43
C LYS A 24 -25.24 -1.98 -3.77
N GLY A 25 -25.39 -0.77 -3.22
CA GLY A 25 -26.60 -0.35 -2.51
C GLY A 25 -26.62 -0.76 -1.03
N ALA A 26 -25.45 -0.90 -0.39
CA ALA A 26 -25.36 -1.07 1.06
C ALA A 26 -26.02 0.10 1.79
N SER A 27 -26.68 -0.17 2.94
CA SER A 27 -27.28 0.89 3.74
C SER A 27 -26.19 1.68 4.48
N GLU A 28 -26.46 2.97 4.78
CA GLU A 28 -25.54 3.81 5.57
C GLU A 28 -25.17 3.15 6.91
N ARG A 29 -26.08 2.39 7.50
CA ARG A 29 -25.81 1.64 8.75
C ARG A 29 -24.78 0.52 8.55
N ASP A 30 -24.80 -0.16 7.41
CA ASP A 30 -23.85 -1.21 7.09
C ASP A 30 -22.47 -0.62 6.78
N GLU A 31 -22.42 0.50 6.04
CA GLU A 31 -21.17 1.24 5.80
C GLU A 31 -20.52 1.70 7.10
N LEU A 32 -21.32 2.27 8.03
CA LEU A 32 -20.83 2.69 9.34
C LEU A 32 -20.31 1.51 10.18
N LYS A 33 -20.95 0.34 10.13
CA LYS A 33 -20.45 -0.87 10.81
C LYS A 33 -19.12 -1.32 10.23
N VAL A 34 -19.01 -1.39 8.89
CA VAL A 34 -17.78 -1.78 8.21
C VAL A 34 -16.67 -0.77 8.52
N SER A 35 -16.96 0.52 8.49
CA SER A 35 -16.00 1.57 8.86
C SER A 35 -15.47 1.40 10.29
N LYS A 36 -16.35 1.18 11.28
CA LYS A 36 -15.96 0.94 12.68
C LYS A 36 -15.09 -0.31 12.83
N ILE A 37 -15.46 -1.41 12.18
CA ILE A 37 -14.66 -2.65 12.21
C ILE A 37 -13.29 -2.40 11.57
N THR A 38 -13.25 -1.70 10.45
CA THR A 38 -11.99 -1.37 9.75
C THR A 38 -11.07 -0.52 10.62
N VAL A 39 -11.59 0.48 11.33
CA VAL A 39 -10.78 1.28 12.28
C VAL A 39 -10.17 0.40 13.37
N LEU A 40 -10.93 -0.52 13.94
CA LEU A 40 -10.42 -1.45 14.96
C LEU A 40 -9.34 -2.37 14.39
N VAL A 41 -9.57 -2.94 13.20
CA VAL A 41 -8.61 -3.80 12.52
C VAL A 41 -7.33 -3.04 12.20
N LEU A 42 -7.44 -1.84 11.63
CA LEU A 42 -6.28 -0.97 11.36
C LEU A 42 -5.52 -0.61 12.63
N GLY A 43 -6.23 -0.35 13.74
CA GLY A 43 -5.61 -0.09 15.03
C GLY A 43 -4.79 -1.29 15.54
N VAL A 44 -5.36 -2.49 15.48
CA VAL A 44 -4.65 -3.72 15.86
C VAL A 44 -3.43 -3.96 14.97
N VAL A 45 -3.59 -3.84 13.65
CA VAL A 45 -2.49 -3.99 12.69
C VAL A 45 -1.39 -2.95 12.96
N ALA A 46 -1.75 -1.69 13.23
CA ALA A 46 -0.79 -0.64 13.55
C ALA A 46 0.01 -0.95 14.82
N ILE A 47 -0.64 -1.48 15.87
CA ILE A 47 0.05 -1.89 17.11
C ILE A 47 1.02 -3.05 16.82
N LEU A 48 0.58 -4.08 16.10
CA LEU A 48 1.42 -5.22 15.76
C LEU A 48 2.64 -4.80 14.92
N LEU A 49 2.44 -3.96 13.92
CA LEU A 49 3.54 -3.42 13.12
C LEU A 49 4.44 -2.50 13.96
N GLY A 50 3.89 -1.70 14.86
CA GLY A 50 4.68 -0.88 15.78
C GLY A 50 5.62 -1.69 16.67
N ILE A 51 5.15 -2.82 17.20
CA ILE A 51 5.97 -3.75 17.98
C ILE A 51 7.04 -4.40 17.10
N LEU A 52 6.66 -4.85 15.90
CA LEU A 52 7.58 -5.53 14.97
C LEU A 52 8.72 -4.62 14.51
N PHE A 53 8.42 -3.33 14.32
CA PHE A 53 9.36 -2.32 13.84
C PHE A 53 9.89 -1.39 14.94
N GLU A 54 9.74 -1.74 16.22
CA GLU A 54 10.11 -0.89 17.36
C GLU A 54 11.57 -0.38 17.30
N LYS A 55 12.49 -1.20 16.79
CA LYS A 55 13.91 -0.89 16.69
C LYS A 55 14.30 -0.11 15.42
N GLN A 56 13.35 0.18 14.54
CA GLN A 56 13.62 0.82 13.27
C GLN A 56 13.59 2.35 13.39
N ASN A 57 14.35 3.03 12.52
CA ASN A 57 14.32 4.47 12.43
C ASN A 57 12.98 4.96 11.86
N ILE A 58 12.31 5.88 12.55
CA ILE A 58 11.00 6.42 12.15
C ILE A 58 11.08 7.09 10.77
N ALA A 59 12.15 7.84 10.47
CA ALA A 59 12.31 8.50 9.18
C ALA A 59 12.42 7.47 8.04
N PHE A 60 13.11 6.37 8.27
CA PHE A 60 13.19 5.25 7.35
C PHE A 60 11.80 4.62 7.10
N MET A 61 11.04 4.38 8.17
CA MET A 61 9.68 3.79 8.07
C MET A 61 8.73 4.68 7.26
N VAL A 62 8.79 5.99 7.48
CA VAL A 62 8.00 6.96 6.71
C VAL A 62 8.44 6.95 5.24
N GLY A 63 9.73 6.96 4.96
CA GLY A 63 10.29 6.86 3.60
C GLY A 63 9.85 5.58 2.90
N LEU A 64 9.83 4.45 3.62
CA LEU A 64 9.39 3.17 3.09
C LEU A 64 7.88 3.19 2.74
N ALA A 65 7.04 3.77 3.61
CA ALA A 65 5.61 3.91 3.34
C ALA A 65 5.34 4.77 2.10
N PHE A 66 6.06 5.89 1.96
CA PHE A 66 5.98 6.72 0.74
C PHE A 66 6.49 6.00 -0.51
N SER A 67 7.55 5.20 -0.38
CA SER A 67 8.07 4.37 -1.47
C SER A 67 7.02 3.39 -1.99
N ILE A 68 6.30 2.71 -1.10
CA ILE A 68 5.22 1.79 -1.47
C ILE A 68 4.06 2.54 -2.12
N ALA A 69 3.61 3.65 -1.51
CA ALA A 69 2.53 4.46 -2.05
C ALA A 69 2.86 5.06 -3.42
N ALA A 70 4.09 5.54 -3.61
CA ALA A 70 4.56 6.04 -4.90
C ALA A 70 4.58 4.94 -5.96
N SER A 71 4.94 3.73 -5.61
CA SER A 71 5.05 2.61 -6.55
C SER A 71 3.74 2.27 -7.25
N CYS A 72 2.61 2.42 -6.58
CA CYS A 72 1.31 2.16 -7.18
C CYS A 72 0.62 3.43 -7.72
N ASN A 73 0.75 4.58 -7.05
CA ASN A 73 0.00 5.77 -7.39
C ASN A 73 0.69 6.65 -8.43
N PHE A 74 2.02 6.84 -8.35
CA PHE A 74 2.74 7.75 -9.21
C PHE A 74 2.60 7.43 -10.72
N PRO A 75 2.79 6.18 -11.17
CA PRO A 75 2.62 5.84 -12.59
C PRO A 75 1.20 6.10 -13.09
N ILE A 76 0.19 5.77 -12.28
CA ILE A 76 -1.22 5.95 -12.65
C ILE A 76 -1.55 7.44 -12.79
N ILE A 77 -1.18 8.25 -11.78
CA ILE A 77 -1.46 9.68 -11.79
C ILE A 77 -0.75 10.35 -12.96
N LEU A 78 0.54 10.07 -13.14
CA LEU A 78 1.32 10.65 -14.22
C LEU A 78 0.71 10.33 -15.60
N LEU A 79 0.41 9.06 -15.86
CA LEU A 79 -0.14 8.64 -17.13
C LEU A 79 -1.59 9.08 -17.33
N SER A 80 -2.37 9.23 -16.26
CA SER A 80 -3.73 9.79 -16.37
C SER A 80 -3.75 11.25 -16.83
N MET A 81 -2.68 12.00 -16.52
CA MET A 81 -2.55 13.40 -16.94
C MET A 81 -1.96 13.57 -18.35
N TYR A 82 -1.03 12.72 -18.74
CA TYR A 82 -0.25 12.90 -19.96
C TYR A 82 -0.55 11.90 -21.08
N TRP A 83 -1.22 10.78 -20.78
CA TRP A 83 -1.45 9.71 -21.75
C TRP A 83 -2.94 9.41 -21.95
N SER A 84 -3.51 9.94 -23.02
CA SER A 84 -4.93 9.80 -23.35
C SER A 84 -5.41 8.36 -23.64
N LYS A 85 -4.48 7.42 -23.87
CA LYS A 85 -4.79 6.00 -24.11
C LYS A 85 -4.80 5.15 -22.85
N LEU A 86 -4.60 5.74 -21.68
CA LEU A 86 -4.67 5.01 -20.41
C LEU A 86 -6.06 4.36 -20.26
N THR A 87 -6.08 3.05 -20.08
CA THR A 87 -7.31 2.32 -19.79
C THR A 87 -7.48 2.06 -18.29
N THR A 88 -8.70 1.98 -17.82
CA THR A 88 -8.98 1.62 -16.41
C THR A 88 -8.37 0.27 -16.04
N ARG A 89 -8.40 -0.71 -16.98
CA ARG A 89 -7.79 -2.03 -16.76
C ARG A 89 -6.26 -1.94 -16.63
N GLY A 90 -5.61 -1.19 -17.52
CA GLY A 90 -4.17 -0.95 -17.44
C GLY A 90 -3.78 -0.27 -16.13
N ALA A 91 -4.51 0.78 -15.72
CA ALA A 91 -4.28 1.46 -14.44
C ALA A 91 -4.42 0.51 -13.24
N MET A 92 -5.44 -0.36 -13.23
CA MET A 92 -5.63 -1.35 -12.17
C MET A 92 -4.48 -2.38 -12.14
N ILE A 93 -4.15 -2.95 -13.28
CA ILE A 93 -3.08 -3.97 -13.38
C ILE A 93 -1.74 -3.37 -12.98
N GLY A 94 -1.38 -2.21 -13.51
CA GLY A 94 -0.12 -1.55 -13.18
C GLY A 94 -0.04 -1.12 -11.71
N GLY A 95 -1.13 -0.61 -11.14
CA GLY A 95 -1.20 -0.27 -9.73
C GLY A 95 -1.00 -1.48 -8.82
N TRP A 96 -1.67 -2.59 -9.11
CA TRP A 96 -1.49 -3.84 -8.36
C TRP A 96 -0.09 -4.43 -8.53
N LEU A 97 0.46 -4.44 -9.75
CA LEU A 97 1.83 -4.91 -10.00
C LEU A 97 2.86 -4.05 -9.27
N GLY A 98 2.71 -2.73 -9.30
CA GLY A 98 3.58 -1.82 -8.55
C GLY A 98 3.52 -2.05 -7.05
N LEU A 99 2.30 -2.18 -6.49
CA LEU A 99 2.10 -2.46 -5.07
C LEU A 99 2.70 -3.80 -4.65
N LEU A 100 2.35 -4.88 -5.36
CA LEU A 100 2.84 -6.22 -5.04
C LEU A 100 4.36 -6.31 -5.16
N THR A 101 4.94 -5.74 -6.22
CA THR A 101 6.40 -5.69 -6.39
C THR A 101 7.06 -4.92 -5.26
N ALA A 102 6.52 -3.75 -4.87
CA ALA A 102 7.06 -2.96 -3.76
C ALA A 102 7.04 -3.75 -2.44
N VAL A 103 5.93 -4.41 -2.13
CA VAL A 103 5.80 -5.21 -0.90
C VAL A 103 6.74 -6.44 -0.92
N ILE A 104 6.81 -7.15 -2.04
CA ILE A 104 7.71 -8.32 -2.17
C ILE A 104 9.16 -7.89 -2.00
N LEU A 105 9.60 -6.85 -2.71
CA LEU A 105 10.98 -6.36 -2.60
C LEU A 105 11.29 -5.80 -1.21
N MET A 106 10.31 -5.21 -0.53
CA MET A 106 10.46 -4.77 0.85
C MET A 106 10.68 -5.96 1.80
N ILE A 107 9.93 -7.05 1.62
CA ILE A 107 10.08 -8.26 2.43
C ILE A 107 11.46 -8.91 2.19
N LEU A 108 11.91 -8.94 0.93
CA LEU A 108 13.22 -9.49 0.55
C LEU A 108 14.39 -8.54 0.86
N GLY A 109 14.08 -7.31 1.26
CA GLY A 109 15.06 -6.27 1.58
C GLY A 109 15.74 -6.47 2.94
N PRO A 110 16.82 -5.72 3.22
CA PRO A 110 17.63 -5.90 4.42
C PRO A 110 16.85 -5.69 5.71
N THR A 111 15.85 -4.81 5.71
CA THR A 111 15.09 -4.48 6.92
C THR A 111 14.26 -5.66 7.43
N ILE A 112 13.53 -6.33 6.55
CA ILE A 112 12.68 -7.46 6.97
C ILE A 112 13.48 -8.76 6.93
N TRP A 113 14.16 -9.04 5.82
CA TRP A 113 14.84 -10.32 5.62
C TRP A 113 16.01 -10.55 6.58
N VAL A 114 16.81 -9.52 6.84
CA VAL A 114 17.98 -9.63 7.74
C VAL A 114 17.61 -9.23 9.17
N GLN A 115 17.04 -8.04 9.39
CA GLN A 115 16.89 -7.50 10.74
C GLN A 115 15.73 -8.12 11.52
N ILE A 116 14.64 -8.53 10.85
CA ILE A 116 13.48 -9.13 11.50
C ILE A 116 13.51 -10.65 11.41
N LEU A 117 13.79 -11.21 10.23
CA LEU A 117 13.82 -12.67 10.02
C LEU A 117 15.17 -13.32 10.40
N GLY A 118 16.23 -12.52 10.64
CA GLY A 118 17.52 -13.00 11.14
C GLY A 118 18.39 -13.74 10.12
N HIS A 119 18.20 -13.52 8.82
CA HIS A 119 19.04 -14.10 7.79
C HIS A 119 20.39 -13.37 7.66
N GLU A 120 21.43 -14.06 7.22
CA GLU A 120 22.79 -13.49 7.11
C GLU A 120 22.93 -12.43 6.00
N SER A 121 22.13 -12.53 4.93
CA SER A 121 22.18 -11.59 3.81
C SER A 121 20.80 -11.35 3.22
N ALA A 122 20.56 -10.13 2.74
CA ALA A 122 19.33 -9.79 2.02
C ALA A 122 19.38 -10.34 0.58
N ILE A 123 18.24 -10.83 0.10
CA ILE A 123 18.09 -11.24 -1.30
C ILE A 123 18.06 -9.99 -2.20
N PHE A 124 17.40 -8.93 -1.74
CA PHE A 124 17.33 -7.65 -2.42
C PHE A 124 18.22 -6.64 -1.68
N PRO A 125 19.28 -6.10 -2.31
CA PRO A 125 20.32 -5.34 -1.60
C PRO A 125 19.94 -3.88 -1.28
N TYR A 126 18.79 -3.39 -1.75
CA TYR A 126 18.39 -2.01 -1.58
C TYR A 126 17.31 -1.84 -0.50
N GLU A 127 17.40 -0.75 0.25
CA GLU A 127 16.43 -0.43 1.31
C GLU A 127 15.08 0.04 0.76
N TYR A 128 15.09 0.74 -0.40
CA TYR A 128 13.88 1.30 -1.00
C TYR A 128 13.58 0.64 -2.35
N PRO A 129 12.44 -0.04 -2.48
CA PRO A 129 12.06 -0.75 -3.70
C PRO A 129 11.47 0.13 -4.80
N ALA A 130 11.22 1.43 -4.54
CA ALA A 130 10.43 2.30 -5.40
C ALA A 130 10.90 2.34 -6.86
N LEU A 131 12.21 2.39 -7.10
CA LEU A 131 12.76 2.48 -8.46
C LEU A 131 12.33 1.27 -9.33
N PHE A 132 12.41 0.08 -8.76
CA PHE A 132 12.06 -1.16 -9.46
C PHE A 132 10.55 -1.35 -9.57
N SER A 133 9.82 -1.11 -8.49
CA SER A 133 8.38 -1.29 -8.45
C SER A 133 7.62 -0.25 -9.29
N ILE A 134 8.10 0.98 -9.39
CA ILE A 134 7.57 2.00 -10.31
C ILE A 134 7.79 1.57 -11.77
N ALA A 135 8.97 1.07 -12.12
CA ALA A 135 9.23 0.57 -13.48
C ALA A 135 8.28 -0.58 -13.85
N VAL A 136 8.08 -1.54 -12.93
CA VAL A 136 7.12 -2.65 -13.12
C VAL A 136 5.69 -2.13 -13.28
N ALA A 137 5.29 -1.13 -12.50
CA ALA A 137 3.97 -0.51 -12.61
C ALA A 137 3.76 0.15 -13.99
N PHE A 138 4.75 0.89 -14.51
CA PHE A 138 4.69 1.45 -15.85
C PHE A 138 4.54 0.36 -16.95
N ILE A 139 5.29 -0.72 -16.84
CA ILE A 139 5.19 -1.86 -17.76
C ILE A 139 3.81 -2.51 -17.68
N GLY A 140 3.25 -2.64 -16.48
CA GLY A 140 1.93 -3.23 -16.26
C GLY A 140 0.77 -2.37 -16.75
N ILE A 141 0.97 -1.05 -16.86
CA ILE A 141 -0.04 -0.13 -17.41
C ILE A 141 -0.08 -0.20 -18.95
N TRP A 142 1.06 -0.43 -19.57
CA TRP A 142 1.20 -0.51 -21.04
C TRP A 142 0.48 -1.73 -21.58
#